data_e4abb81f8e35029f17981e9d717ffc63
#
_entry.id   e4abb81f8e35029f17981e9d717ffc63
#
_cell.length_a   1.000
_cell.length_b   1.000
_cell.length_c   1.000
_cell.angle_alpha   90.00
_cell.angle_beta   90.00
_cell.angle_gamma   90.00
#
_symmetry.space_group_name_H-M   'P 1'
#
loop_
_entity.id
_entity.type
_entity.pdbx_description
1 polymer ?
#
loop_
_entity_poly.entity_id
_entity_poly.type
_entity_poly.pdbx_seq_one_letter_code
_entity_poly.pdbx_strand_id
1 'polypeptide(L)'
;MLIKFFPRGRGGGAGPTEYLTGEQIRATDDQGKYLKDENGDPVWKDRVPPPEVLRGNPATTRALIDHCHHKYKYTSGVIAFAAEDAPTEEQQQKVMDDFEALAFAGLDADQYDILWVRHQHEGNVELHMVVPRQELTTGKSLNIAPPGHQKFYDELRNSWNWAEGWARPDDPVRAQVETRDRDYGKSHLIKRGDAKREITEWLIGRIKAGTIIDRAGVV
;
A
#
# COMPACT_ATOMS: atom_id res chain seq x y z
N MET A 1 9.73 0.49 -7.75
CA MET A 1 8.37 -0.03 -7.46
C MET A 1 8.33 -0.66 -6.07
N LEU A 2 7.20 -0.54 -5.34
CA LEU A 2 6.94 -1.14 -4.01
C LEU A 2 5.59 -1.87 -4.05
N ILE A 3 5.50 -3.07 -3.45
CA ILE A 3 4.23 -3.79 -3.24
C ILE A 3 3.90 -3.78 -1.75
N LYS A 4 2.70 -3.30 -1.38
CA LYS A 4 2.29 -3.19 0.02
C LYS A 4 0.85 -3.65 0.20
N PHE A 5 0.62 -4.51 1.19
CA PHE A 5 -0.73 -4.88 1.64
C PHE A 5 -1.12 -4.08 2.87
N PHE A 6 -2.39 -3.68 2.91
CA PHE A 6 -2.98 -2.98 4.05
C PHE A 6 -3.53 -3.98 5.09
N PRO A 7 -3.86 -3.51 6.30
CA PRO A 7 -4.52 -4.36 7.27
C PRO A 7 -5.79 -5.01 6.72
N ARG A 8 -6.05 -6.25 7.09
CA ARG A 8 -7.18 -7.05 6.61
C ARG A 8 -8.51 -6.38 6.88
N GLY A 9 -9.32 -6.20 5.83
CA GLY A 9 -10.62 -5.55 5.91
C GLY A 9 -11.68 -6.43 6.57
N ARG A 10 -12.44 -5.85 7.50
CA ARG A 10 -13.57 -6.50 8.19
C ARG A 10 -14.90 -5.80 7.90
N GLY A 11 -14.85 -4.57 7.40
CA GLY A 11 -16.01 -3.75 7.09
C GLY A 11 -16.68 -4.16 5.78
N GLY A 12 -17.74 -3.45 5.43
CA GLY A 12 -18.41 -3.59 4.14
C GLY A 12 -17.57 -3.08 2.97
N GLY A 13 -18.01 -3.40 1.76
CA GLY A 13 -17.32 -3.07 0.51
C GLY A 13 -17.37 -1.59 0.14
N ALA A 14 -18.32 -0.81 0.69
CA ALA A 14 -18.44 0.61 0.41
C ALA A 14 -17.14 1.37 0.72
N GLY A 15 -16.59 1.18 1.92
CA GLY A 15 -15.39 1.91 2.34
C GLY A 15 -14.20 1.79 1.36
N PRO A 16 -13.72 0.58 1.06
CA PRO A 16 -12.59 0.44 0.14
C PRO A 16 -12.92 0.85 -1.30
N THR A 17 -14.12 0.55 -1.82
CA THR A 17 -14.47 0.90 -3.21
C THR A 17 -14.66 2.40 -3.38
N GLU A 18 -15.39 3.07 -2.50
CA GLU A 18 -15.59 4.53 -2.55
C GLU A 18 -14.28 5.29 -2.34
N TYR A 19 -13.39 4.80 -1.47
CA TYR A 19 -12.06 5.40 -1.32
C TYR A 19 -11.26 5.33 -2.62
N LEU A 20 -11.28 4.19 -3.31
CA LEU A 20 -10.49 4.01 -4.53
C LEU A 20 -11.06 4.75 -5.73
N THR A 21 -12.39 4.79 -5.89
CA THR A 21 -13.02 5.39 -7.07
C THR A 21 -13.48 6.82 -6.85
N GLY A 22 -13.43 7.33 -5.60
CA GLY A 22 -13.86 8.67 -5.28
C GLY A 22 -12.96 9.74 -5.88
N GLU A 23 -13.56 10.71 -6.56
CA GLU A 23 -12.85 11.85 -7.18
C GLU A 23 -12.32 12.83 -6.13
N GLN A 24 -12.81 12.74 -4.90
CA GLN A 24 -12.40 13.61 -3.80
C GLN A 24 -11.71 12.85 -2.68
N ILE A 25 -10.77 13.49 -2.02
CA ILE A 25 -10.07 12.99 -0.86
C ILE A 25 -10.07 14.04 0.25
N ARG A 26 -10.05 13.62 1.51
CA ARG A 26 -9.87 14.53 2.63
C ARG A 26 -8.56 15.28 2.51
N ALA A 27 -8.63 16.60 2.59
CA ALA A 27 -7.46 17.46 2.58
C ALA A 27 -6.64 17.25 3.87
N THR A 28 -5.32 17.30 3.73
CA THR A 28 -4.37 17.24 4.84
C THR A 28 -3.46 18.46 4.82
N ASP A 29 -2.92 18.82 5.98
CA ASP A 29 -1.83 19.78 6.10
C ASP A 29 -0.47 19.14 5.72
N ASP A 30 0.61 19.92 5.78
CA ASP A 30 1.98 19.48 5.47
C ASP A 30 2.50 18.38 6.42
N GLN A 31 1.84 18.19 7.57
CA GLN A 31 2.16 17.14 8.54
C GLN A 31 1.29 15.88 8.35
N GLY A 32 0.41 15.86 7.32
CA GLY A 32 -0.49 14.75 7.02
C GLY A 32 -1.73 14.68 7.92
N LYS A 33 -2.03 15.73 8.69
CA LYS A 33 -3.22 15.81 9.54
C LYS A 33 -4.41 16.31 8.73
N TYR A 34 -5.55 15.63 8.88
CA TYR A 34 -6.79 16.01 8.20
C TYR A 34 -7.25 17.43 8.57
N LEU A 35 -7.50 18.24 7.56
CA LEU A 35 -8.04 19.57 7.71
C LEU A 35 -9.54 19.54 8.04
N LYS A 36 -9.97 20.53 8.81
CA LYS A 36 -11.35 20.79 9.15
C LYS A 36 -11.65 22.26 8.88
N ASP A 37 -12.86 22.56 8.46
CA ASP A 37 -13.34 23.92 8.31
C ASP A 37 -13.67 24.58 9.66
N GLU A 38 -14.19 25.81 9.61
CA GLU A 38 -14.57 26.60 10.80
C GLU A 38 -15.70 25.96 11.63
N ASN A 39 -16.51 25.08 11.01
CA ASN A 39 -17.58 24.34 11.65
C ASN A 39 -17.13 23.00 12.23
N GLY A 40 -15.88 22.61 11.96
CA GLY A 40 -15.32 21.31 12.35
C GLY A 40 -15.56 20.18 11.35
N ASP A 41 -16.12 20.49 10.17
CA ASP A 41 -16.40 19.53 9.12
C ASP A 41 -15.15 19.22 8.29
N PRO A 42 -15.05 18.02 7.70
CA PRO A 42 -13.90 17.62 6.87
C PRO A 42 -13.78 18.51 5.63
N VAL A 43 -12.58 19.03 5.37
CA VAL A 43 -12.25 19.70 4.11
C VAL A 43 -11.92 18.64 3.07
N TRP A 44 -12.53 18.74 1.89
CA TRP A 44 -12.30 17.83 0.76
C TRP A 44 -11.54 18.55 -0.35
N LYS A 45 -10.70 17.82 -1.06
CA LYS A 45 -10.02 18.28 -2.28
C LYS A 45 -10.21 17.28 -3.40
N ASP A 46 -10.29 17.77 -4.63
CA ASP A 46 -10.37 16.93 -5.82
C ASP A 46 -9.03 16.20 -6.05
N ARG A 47 -9.12 14.97 -6.52
CA ARG A 47 -7.96 14.24 -7.03
C ARG A 47 -7.70 14.66 -8.47
N VAL A 48 -6.48 15.08 -8.75
CA VAL A 48 -6.06 15.52 -10.09
C VAL A 48 -4.77 14.78 -10.44
N PRO A 49 -4.83 13.89 -11.46
CA PRO A 49 -6.02 13.44 -12.20
C PRO A 49 -6.98 12.60 -11.35
N PRO A 50 -8.24 12.41 -11.80
CA PRO A 50 -9.20 11.56 -11.09
C PRO A 50 -8.75 10.09 -11.12
N PRO A 51 -9.25 9.26 -10.18
CA PRO A 51 -8.99 7.82 -10.17
C PRO A 51 -9.49 7.15 -11.45
N GLU A 52 -8.76 6.16 -11.92
CA GLU A 52 -9.12 5.39 -13.11
C GLU A 52 -9.25 3.91 -12.78
N VAL A 53 -10.41 3.33 -13.07
CA VAL A 53 -10.64 1.88 -12.95
C VAL A 53 -9.97 1.18 -14.13
N LEU A 54 -8.94 0.39 -13.86
CA LEU A 54 -8.19 -0.33 -14.89
C LEU A 54 -8.76 -1.72 -15.15
N ARG A 55 -9.20 -2.42 -14.10
CA ARG A 55 -9.80 -3.78 -14.18
C ARG A 55 -10.83 -3.97 -13.09
N GLY A 56 -11.76 -4.88 -13.34
CA GLY A 56 -12.85 -5.20 -12.42
C GLY A 56 -14.01 -4.22 -12.47
N ASN A 57 -14.98 -4.42 -11.58
CA ASN A 57 -16.15 -3.55 -11.49
C ASN A 57 -16.39 -3.19 -10.02
N PRO A 58 -16.35 -1.89 -9.64
CA PRO A 58 -16.49 -1.46 -8.24
C PRO A 58 -17.79 -1.93 -7.57
N ALA A 59 -18.91 -1.96 -8.31
CA ALA A 59 -20.20 -2.41 -7.78
C ALA A 59 -20.21 -3.92 -7.51
N THR A 60 -19.64 -4.71 -8.41
CA THR A 60 -19.48 -6.15 -8.24
C THR A 60 -18.58 -6.47 -7.06
N THR A 61 -17.38 -5.88 -7.01
CA THR A 61 -16.43 -6.06 -5.89
C THR A 61 -17.06 -5.67 -4.56
N ARG A 62 -17.79 -4.54 -4.51
CA ARG A 62 -18.53 -4.11 -3.32
C ARG A 62 -19.55 -5.17 -2.90
N ALA A 63 -20.39 -5.65 -3.82
CA ALA A 63 -21.41 -6.65 -3.51
C ALA A 63 -20.80 -7.96 -3.00
N LEU A 64 -19.72 -8.44 -3.61
CA LEU A 64 -18.99 -9.64 -3.16
C LEU A 64 -18.42 -9.48 -1.74
N ILE A 65 -17.85 -8.33 -1.41
CA ILE A 65 -17.36 -8.01 -0.06
C ILE A 65 -18.52 -7.98 0.94
N ASP A 66 -19.65 -7.34 0.60
CA ASP A 66 -20.80 -7.21 1.48
C ASP A 66 -21.43 -8.58 1.80
N HIS A 67 -21.48 -9.47 0.80
CA HIS A 67 -22.00 -10.84 0.97
C HIS A 67 -20.97 -11.82 1.53
N CYS A 68 -19.70 -11.44 1.69
CA CYS A 68 -18.68 -12.30 2.26
C CYS A 68 -18.94 -12.58 3.74
N HIS A 69 -19.11 -13.87 4.11
CA HIS A 69 -19.41 -14.31 5.47
C HIS A 69 -18.16 -14.53 6.34
N HIS A 70 -16.96 -14.43 5.74
CA HIS A 70 -15.72 -14.63 6.48
C HIS A 70 -15.40 -13.44 7.40
N LYS A 71 -14.68 -13.71 8.50
CA LYS A 71 -14.24 -12.68 9.47
C LYS A 71 -13.49 -11.52 8.81
N TYR A 72 -12.64 -11.83 7.84
CA TYR A 72 -11.97 -10.86 7.00
C TYR A 72 -12.61 -10.93 5.62
N LYS A 73 -13.18 -9.83 5.18
CA LYS A 73 -14.03 -9.79 3.99
C LYS A 73 -13.27 -9.45 2.72
N TYR A 74 -12.17 -8.71 2.85
CA TYR A 74 -11.34 -8.33 1.71
C TYR A 74 -9.87 -8.18 2.09
N THR A 75 -9.01 -8.28 1.08
CA THR A 75 -7.61 -7.89 1.13
C THR A 75 -7.44 -6.68 0.21
N SER A 76 -6.74 -5.66 0.66
CA SER A 76 -6.38 -4.50 -0.15
C SER A 76 -4.89 -4.25 -0.12
N GLY A 77 -4.38 -3.63 -1.16
CA GLY A 77 -2.98 -3.31 -1.30
C GLY A 77 -2.73 -2.27 -2.37
N VAL A 78 -1.47 -1.97 -2.59
CA VAL A 78 -1.01 -1.03 -3.60
C VAL A 78 0.32 -1.48 -4.18
N ILE A 79 0.48 -1.29 -5.48
CA ILE A 79 1.76 -1.30 -6.17
C ILE A 79 2.07 0.17 -6.47
N ALA A 80 3.09 0.71 -5.80
CA ALA A 80 3.47 2.12 -5.93
C ALA A 80 4.80 2.25 -6.68
N PHE A 81 4.85 3.20 -7.59
CA PHE A 81 6.04 3.54 -8.36
C PHE A 81 6.56 4.89 -7.88
N ALA A 82 7.87 5.05 -7.85
CA ALA A 82 8.46 6.36 -7.63
C ALA A 82 8.26 7.25 -8.86
N ALA A 83 8.28 8.57 -8.70
CA ALA A 83 8.07 9.49 -9.81
C ALA A 83 9.05 9.26 -10.97
N GLU A 84 10.30 8.93 -10.64
CA GLU A 84 11.34 8.61 -11.62
C GLU A 84 11.15 7.26 -12.34
N ASP A 85 10.37 6.34 -11.79
CA ASP A 85 10.09 5.04 -12.44
C ASP A 85 9.22 5.22 -13.69
N ALA A 86 8.31 6.20 -13.68
CA ALA A 86 7.43 6.59 -14.79
C ALA A 86 6.94 5.41 -15.65
N PRO A 87 6.28 4.38 -15.05
CA PRO A 87 5.93 3.16 -15.78
C PRO A 87 4.95 3.46 -16.91
N THR A 88 5.21 2.90 -18.10
CA THR A 88 4.27 2.97 -19.22
C THR A 88 2.98 2.21 -18.91
N GLU A 89 1.91 2.49 -19.65
CA GLU A 89 0.65 1.76 -19.49
C GLU A 89 0.84 0.25 -19.75
N GLU A 90 1.65 -0.12 -20.75
CA GLU A 90 1.96 -1.52 -21.03
C GLU A 90 2.69 -2.19 -19.86
N GLN A 91 3.66 -1.51 -19.25
CA GLN A 91 4.36 -2.01 -18.07
C GLN A 91 3.40 -2.16 -16.87
N GLN A 92 2.50 -1.19 -16.66
CA GLN A 92 1.48 -1.27 -15.61
C GLN A 92 0.57 -2.51 -15.82
N GLN A 93 0.12 -2.76 -17.06
CA GLN A 93 -0.70 -3.94 -17.39
C GLN A 93 0.05 -5.24 -17.11
N LYS A 94 1.30 -5.36 -17.55
CA LYS A 94 2.13 -6.55 -17.31
C LYS A 94 2.40 -6.79 -15.82
N VAL A 95 2.65 -5.73 -15.04
CA VAL A 95 2.82 -5.84 -13.58
C VAL A 95 1.55 -6.37 -12.92
N MET A 96 0.37 -5.91 -13.36
CA MET A 96 -0.91 -6.43 -12.86
C MET A 96 -1.11 -7.89 -13.26
N ASP A 97 -0.78 -8.28 -14.51
CA ASP A 97 -0.87 -9.66 -14.97
C ASP A 97 0.02 -10.60 -14.14
N ASP A 98 1.27 -10.23 -13.91
CA ASP A 98 2.22 -11.03 -13.11
C ASP A 98 1.80 -11.10 -11.64
N PHE A 99 1.26 -9.99 -11.11
CA PHE A 99 0.69 -9.98 -9.77
C PHE A 99 -0.49 -10.94 -9.64
N GLU A 100 -1.43 -10.91 -10.59
CA GLU A 100 -2.60 -11.79 -10.57
C GLU A 100 -2.20 -13.26 -10.77
N ALA A 101 -1.26 -13.55 -11.68
CA ALA A 101 -0.73 -14.89 -11.87
C ALA A 101 -0.10 -15.47 -10.60
N LEU A 102 0.57 -14.63 -9.81
CA LEU A 102 1.13 -15.03 -8.51
C LEU A 102 0.05 -15.15 -7.43
N ALA A 103 -0.82 -14.14 -7.33
CA ALA A 103 -1.81 -14.05 -6.25
C ALA A 103 -2.91 -15.12 -6.33
N PHE A 104 -3.27 -15.52 -7.55
CA PHE A 104 -4.35 -16.45 -7.84
C PHE A 104 -3.84 -17.75 -8.49
N ALA A 105 -2.57 -18.09 -8.26
CA ALA A 105 -1.98 -19.32 -8.80
C ALA A 105 -2.85 -20.55 -8.51
N GLY A 106 -3.25 -21.25 -9.58
CA GLY A 106 -4.10 -22.45 -9.50
C GLY A 106 -5.62 -22.17 -9.44
N LEU A 107 -6.04 -20.92 -9.62
CA LEU A 107 -7.45 -20.54 -9.79
C LEU A 107 -7.72 -20.12 -11.24
N ASP A 108 -8.92 -20.43 -11.71
CA ASP A 108 -9.44 -19.92 -12.95
C ASP A 108 -10.04 -18.51 -12.77
N ALA A 109 -10.18 -17.75 -13.87
CA ALA A 109 -10.60 -16.34 -13.82
C ALA A 109 -12.01 -16.10 -13.25
N ASP A 110 -12.88 -17.11 -13.25
CA ASP A 110 -14.23 -17.06 -12.67
C ASP A 110 -14.30 -17.40 -11.19
N GLN A 111 -13.16 -17.78 -10.60
CA GLN A 111 -13.06 -18.17 -9.19
C GLN A 111 -12.69 -17.03 -8.25
N TYR A 112 -12.29 -15.85 -8.78
CA TYR A 112 -11.92 -14.70 -7.96
C TYR A 112 -12.43 -13.40 -8.58
N ASP A 113 -12.39 -12.33 -7.79
CA ASP A 113 -12.64 -10.97 -8.24
C ASP A 113 -11.50 -10.07 -7.73
N ILE A 114 -11.09 -9.15 -8.57
CA ILE A 114 -10.12 -8.12 -8.24
C ILE A 114 -10.50 -6.80 -8.90
N LEU A 115 -10.50 -5.74 -8.11
CA LEU A 115 -10.65 -4.38 -8.58
C LEU A 115 -9.28 -3.70 -8.58
N TRP A 116 -8.85 -3.20 -9.75
CA TRP A 116 -7.68 -2.36 -9.90
C TRP A 116 -8.07 -0.93 -10.21
N VAL A 117 -7.52 0.00 -9.45
CA VAL A 117 -7.72 1.45 -9.65
C VAL A 117 -6.38 2.15 -9.64
N ARG A 118 -6.12 2.93 -10.70
CA ARG A 118 -4.94 3.79 -10.81
C ARG A 118 -5.19 5.12 -10.11
N HIS A 119 -4.30 5.47 -9.19
CA HIS A 119 -4.16 6.83 -8.69
C HIS A 119 -2.86 7.43 -9.21
N GLN A 120 -2.89 8.71 -9.53
CA GLN A 120 -1.71 9.49 -9.87
C GLN A 120 -1.64 10.69 -8.94
N HIS A 121 -0.48 10.92 -8.35
CA HIS A 121 -0.28 12.02 -7.42
C HIS A 121 1.16 12.52 -7.52
N GLU A 122 1.35 13.80 -7.83
CA GLU A 122 2.69 14.43 -7.93
C GLU A 122 3.68 13.64 -8.80
N GLY A 123 3.21 13.07 -9.91
CA GLY A 123 4.01 12.26 -10.82
C GLY A 123 4.21 10.80 -10.40
N ASN A 124 3.77 10.41 -9.20
CA ASN A 124 3.77 9.02 -8.78
C ASN A 124 2.56 8.28 -9.36
N VAL A 125 2.77 7.02 -9.74
CA VAL A 125 1.70 6.09 -10.15
C VAL A 125 1.48 5.07 -9.04
N GLU A 126 0.23 4.88 -8.66
CA GLU A 126 -0.18 3.90 -7.68
C GLU A 126 -1.29 3.00 -8.26
N LEU A 127 -1.04 1.71 -8.35
CA LEU A 127 -2.03 0.70 -8.75
C LEU A 127 -2.61 0.10 -7.47
N HIS A 128 -3.75 0.58 -7.07
CA HIS A 128 -4.48 0.07 -5.91
C HIS A 128 -5.28 -1.15 -6.28
N MET A 129 -5.35 -2.13 -5.36
CA MET A 129 -6.14 -3.33 -5.53
C MET A 129 -7.06 -3.61 -4.34
N VAL A 130 -8.23 -4.17 -4.62
CA VAL A 130 -9.14 -4.76 -3.63
C VAL A 130 -9.61 -6.11 -4.13
N VAL A 131 -9.47 -7.12 -3.28
CA VAL A 131 -9.83 -8.52 -3.56
C VAL A 131 -10.79 -9.01 -2.49
N PRO A 132 -12.03 -9.43 -2.83
CA PRO A 132 -12.93 -10.11 -1.90
C PRO A 132 -12.29 -11.41 -1.38
N ARG A 133 -12.42 -11.67 -0.08
CA ARG A 133 -11.79 -12.85 0.53
C ARG A 133 -12.64 -14.11 0.42
N GLN A 134 -13.18 -14.35 -0.74
CA GLN A 134 -14.00 -15.50 -1.05
C GLN A 134 -13.69 -16.04 -2.44
N GLU A 135 -13.39 -17.31 -2.54
CA GLU A 135 -13.35 -18.04 -3.80
C GLU A 135 -14.79 -18.22 -4.29
N LEU A 136 -15.09 -17.83 -5.53
CA LEU A 136 -16.46 -17.56 -5.96
C LEU A 136 -17.28 -18.81 -6.29
N THR A 137 -16.64 -19.93 -6.62
CA THR A 137 -17.34 -21.18 -6.96
C THR A 137 -17.64 -22.04 -5.74
N THR A 138 -16.75 -22.05 -4.75
CA THR A 138 -16.89 -22.88 -3.55
C THR A 138 -17.30 -22.11 -2.31
N GLY A 139 -17.20 -20.78 -2.32
CA GLY A 139 -17.43 -19.92 -1.17
C GLY A 139 -16.34 -20.01 -0.09
N LYS A 140 -15.23 -20.72 -0.33
CA LYS A 140 -14.12 -20.84 0.63
C LYS A 140 -13.37 -19.52 0.77
N SER A 141 -12.69 -19.37 1.92
CA SER A 141 -11.88 -18.17 2.16
C SER A 141 -10.67 -18.11 1.23
N LEU A 142 -10.60 -17.06 0.44
CA LEU A 142 -9.45 -16.72 -0.41
C LEU A 142 -8.55 -15.73 0.33
N ASN A 143 -7.26 -16.05 0.44
CA ASN A 143 -6.29 -15.18 1.10
C ASN A 143 -5.01 -15.06 0.26
N ILE A 144 -4.91 -13.99 -0.50
CA ILE A 144 -3.74 -13.71 -1.34
C ILE A 144 -2.53 -13.21 -0.55
N ALA A 145 -2.69 -12.86 0.73
CA ALA A 145 -1.61 -12.38 1.60
C ALA A 145 -1.55 -13.20 2.91
N PRO A 146 -1.29 -14.53 2.86
CA PRO A 146 -1.11 -15.37 4.04
C PRO A 146 0.18 -14.99 4.80
N PRO A 147 0.37 -15.44 6.04
CA PRO A 147 1.64 -15.27 6.74
C PRO A 147 2.83 -15.74 5.88
N GLY A 148 3.85 -14.89 5.76
CA GLY A 148 5.01 -15.18 4.92
C GLY A 148 4.87 -14.78 3.44
N HIS A 149 3.74 -14.22 3.02
CA HIS A 149 3.49 -13.74 1.66
C HIS A 149 4.54 -12.75 1.15
N GLN A 150 5.20 -12.02 2.05
CA GLN A 150 6.22 -11.03 1.70
C GLN A 150 7.31 -11.62 0.79
N LYS A 151 7.75 -12.85 1.04
CA LYS A 151 8.80 -13.48 0.23
C LYS A 151 8.43 -13.53 -1.25
N PHE A 152 7.21 -13.98 -1.57
CA PHE A 152 6.76 -14.13 -2.96
C PHE A 152 6.60 -12.78 -3.66
N TYR A 153 5.97 -11.82 -2.97
CA TYR A 153 5.76 -10.49 -3.54
C TYR A 153 7.05 -9.65 -3.57
N ASP A 154 8.00 -9.89 -2.66
CA ASP A 154 9.33 -9.28 -2.73
C ASP A 154 10.12 -9.80 -3.93
N GLU A 155 10.00 -11.10 -4.28
CA GLU A 155 10.63 -11.65 -5.49
C GLU A 155 10.04 -11.04 -6.76
N LEU A 156 8.69 -10.94 -6.86
CA LEU A 156 8.02 -10.26 -7.97
C LEU A 156 8.48 -8.81 -8.10
N ARG A 157 8.44 -8.05 -7.00
CA ARG A 157 8.91 -6.66 -6.94
C ARG A 157 10.37 -6.54 -7.40
N ASN A 158 11.25 -7.40 -6.88
CA ASN A 158 12.66 -7.34 -7.18
C ASN A 158 12.94 -7.67 -8.64
N SER A 159 12.25 -8.68 -9.21
CA SER A 159 12.34 -9.04 -10.62
C SER A 159 12.06 -7.83 -11.52
N TRP A 160 10.92 -7.16 -11.29
CA TRP A 160 10.55 -5.97 -12.05
C TRP A 160 11.52 -4.80 -11.84
N ASN A 161 11.90 -4.50 -10.59
CA ASN A 161 12.82 -3.40 -10.31
C ASN A 161 14.20 -3.62 -10.96
N TRP A 162 14.67 -4.87 -11.05
CA TRP A 162 15.91 -5.18 -11.74
C TRP A 162 15.78 -5.12 -13.25
N ALA A 163 14.69 -5.65 -13.82
CA ALA A 163 14.47 -5.66 -15.25
C ALA A 163 14.34 -4.25 -15.86
N GLU A 164 13.60 -3.38 -15.17
CA GLU A 164 13.28 -2.04 -15.66
C GLU A 164 14.20 -0.94 -15.07
N GLY A 165 15.10 -1.29 -14.15
CA GLY A 165 15.96 -0.31 -13.48
C GLY A 165 15.19 0.63 -12.53
N TRP A 166 14.01 0.21 -12.06
CA TRP A 166 13.18 1.01 -11.17
C TRP A 166 13.74 1.16 -9.77
N ALA A 167 13.27 2.19 -9.09
CA ALA A 167 13.63 2.52 -7.73
C ALA A 167 13.37 1.36 -6.76
N ARG A 168 14.41 0.98 -6.03
CA ARG A 168 14.35 -0.14 -5.07
C ARG A 168 14.08 0.40 -3.68
N PRO A 169 13.03 -0.08 -2.98
CA PRO A 169 12.72 0.35 -1.61
C PRO A 169 13.79 -0.04 -0.59
N ASP A 170 14.58 -1.07 -0.90
CA ASP A 170 15.65 -1.61 -0.06
C ASP A 170 17.03 -1.03 -0.39
N ASP A 171 17.11 -0.06 -1.32
CA ASP A 171 18.36 0.64 -1.63
C ASP A 171 18.80 1.48 -0.42
N PRO A 172 20.00 1.20 0.14
CA PRO A 172 20.53 1.98 1.27
C PRO A 172 20.61 3.48 1.02
N VAL A 173 20.81 3.92 -0.22
CA VAL A 173 20.85 5.34 -0.60
C VAL A 173 19.48 6.01 -0.44
N ARG A 174 18.40 5.23 -0.58
CA ARG A 174 17.00 5.66 -0.43
C ARG A 174 16.45 5.42 0.97
N ALA A 175 17.19 4.76 1.84
CA ALA A 175 16.75 4.46 3.20
C ALA A 175 16.48 5.77 3.94
N GLN A 176 15.22 6.15 4.03
CA GLN A 176 14.79 7.18 4.98
C GLN A 176 14.77 6.54 6.36
N VAL A 177 15.57 7.08 7.28
CA VAL A 177 15.54 6.68 8.68
C VAL A 177 14.28 7.29 9.31
N GLU A 178 13.13 6.78 8.95
CA GLU A 178 11.88 7.09 9.62
C GLU A 178 11.59 6.03 10.68
N THR A 179 11.82 6.37 11.94
CA THR A 179 11.21 5.64 13.04
C THR A 179 9.75 6.03 13.15
N ARG A 180 8.87 5.39 12.36
CA ARG A 180 7.44 5.52 12.59
C ARG A 180 7.09 4.82 13.91
N ASP A 181 6.71 5.60 14.90
CA ASP A 181 6.06 5.09 16.10
C ASP A 181 4.73 4.44 15.72
N ARG A 182 4.69 3.10 15.68
CA ARG A 182 3.46 2.33 15.46
C ARG A 182 2.63 2.15 16.74
N ASP A 183 2.94 2.89 17.78
CA ASP A 183 2.33 2.73 19.09
C ASP A 183 1.09 3.63 19.23
N TYR A 184 0.03 3.27 18.51
CA TYR A 184 -1.28 3.86 18.73
C TYR A 184 -1.84 3.47 20.11
N GLY A 185 -1.84 4.40 21.07
CA GLY A 185 -2.75 4.37 22.21
C GLY A 185 -2.28 3.71 23.50
N LYS A 186 -0.99 3.49 23.72
CA LYS A 186 -0.47 2.96 25.01
C LYS A 186 0.53 3.94 25.64
N SER A 187 0.10 4.64 26.67
CA SER A 187 0.90 5.69 27.34
C SER A 187 2.28 5.26 27.87
N HIS A 188 2.47 3.98 28.17
CA HIS A 188 3.78 3.43 28.60
C HIS A 188 4.76 3.22 27.43
N LEU A 189 4.30 3.29 26.17
CA LEU A 189 5.10 3.14 24.96
C LEU A 189 5.58 4.50 24.41
N ILE A 190 4.96 5.61 24.83
CA ILE A 190 5.38 6.97 24.48
C ILE A 190 6.83 7.23 24.92
N LYS A 191 7.18 6.84 26.16
CA LYS A 191 8.56 6.95 26.67
C LYS A 191 9.59 6.13 25.88
N ARG A 192 9.15 4.98 25.29
CA ARG A 192 10.00 4.16 24.42
C ARG A 192 10.20 4.79 23.05
N GLY A 193 9.15 5.46 22.54
CA GLY A 193 9.21 6.21 21.28
C GLY A 193 10.18 7.38 21.36
N ASP A 194 10.13 8.13 22.46
CA ASP A 194 11.04 9.24 22.69
C ASP A 194 12.49 8.79 22.77
N ALA A 195 12.80 7.72 23.53
CA ALA A 195 14.15 7.16 23.59
C ALA A 195 14.66 6.63 22.24
N LYS A 196 13.78 5.98 21.46
CA LYS A 196 14.13 5.56 20.09
C LYS A 196 14.45 6.74 19.19
N ARG A 197 13.65 7.82 19.27
CA ARG A 197 13.86 9.03 18.48
C ARG A 197 15.20 9.67 18.82
N GLU A 198 15.49 9.87 20.09
CA GLU A 198 16.75 10.44 20.56
C GLU A 198 17.97 9.62 20.10
N ILE A 199 17.91 8.28 20.23
CA ILE A 199 18.98 7.39 19.76
C ILE A 199 19.13 7.49 18.23
N THR A 200 18.01 7.54 17.50
CA THR A 200 18.03 7.66 16.04
C THR A 200 18.61 8.99 15.59
N GLU A 201 18.21 10.10 16.19
CA GLU A 201 18.73 11.44 15.89
C GLU A 201 20.24 11.53 16.21
N TRP A 202 20.66 10.95 17.32
CA TRP A 202 22.07 10.86 17.69
C TRP A 202 22.89 10.04 16.66
N LEU A 203 22.39 8.86 16.25
CA LEU A 203 23.03 8.02 15.24
C LEU A 203 23.14 8.74 13.89
N ILE A 204 22.04 9.35 13.42
CA ILE A 204 22.01 10.12 12.17
C ILE A 204 23.03 11.26 12.22
N GLY A 205 23.10 11.99 13.34
CA GLY A 205 24.07 13.06 13.53
C GLY A 205 25.51 12.57 13.36
N ARG A 206 25.84 11.42 13.91
CA ARG A 206 27.16 10.82 13.81
C ARG A 206 27.49 10.26 12.43
N ILE A 207 26.50 9.67 11.74
CA ILE A 207 26.66 9.21 10.35
C ILE A 207 26.92 10.41 9.44
N LYS A 208 26.12 11.49 9.57
CA LYS A 208 26.31 12.73 8.80
C LYS A 208 27.64 13.41 9.07
N ALA A 209 28.15 13.31 10.28
CA ALA A 209 29.47 13.83 10.66
C ALA A 209 30.64 12.92 10.22
N GLY A 210 30.36 11.76 9.59
CA GLY A 210 31.37 10.80 9.17
C GLY A 210 32.07 10.04 10.31
N THR A 211 31.52 10.13 11.55
CA THR A 211 32.09 9.45 12.72
C THR A 211 31.68 7.98 12.79
N ILE A 212 30.56 7.63 12.15
CA ILE A 212 30.09 6.25 11.97
C ILE A 212 29.97 6.02 10.47
N ILE A 213 30.79 5.14 9.92
CA ILE A 213 30.86 4.81 8.49
C ILE A 213 30.35 3.41 8.17
N ASP A 214 30.21 2.56 9.19
CA ASP A 214 29.73 1.20 9.06
C ASP A 214 29.01 0.73 10.33
N ARG A 215 28.52 -0.52 10.31
CA ARG A 215 27.82 -1.13 11.44
C ARG A 215 28.72 -1.36 12.65
N ALA A 216 30.01 -1.56 12.46
CA ALA A 216 30.97 -1.78 13.55
C ALA A 216 31.23 -0.50 14.37
N GLY A 217 31.09 0.67 13.74
CA GLY A 217 31.22 1.97 14.38
C GLY A 217 30.06 2.36 15.31
N VAL A 218 29.02 1.53 15.42
CA VAL A 218 27.86 1.75 16.29
C VAL A 218 28.05 1.11 17.69
N VAL A 219 29.07 0.31 17.90
CA VAL A 219 29.35 -0.42 19.15
C VAL A 219 30.12 0.47 20.14
#